data_8567c8e5158fbc8684de31d80931cffb
#
_entry.id   8567c8e5158fbc8684de31d80931cffb
#
_cell.length_a   1.000
_cell.length_b   1.000
_cell.length_c   1.000
_cell.angle_alpha   90.00
_cell.angle_beta   90.00
_cell.angle_gamma   90.00
#
_symmetry.space_group_name_H-M   'P 1'
#
loop_
_entity.id
_entity.type
_entity.pdbx_description
1 polymer ?
#
loop_
_entity_poly.entity_id
_entity_poly.type
_entity_poly.pdbx_seq_one_letter_code
_entity_poly.pdbx_strand_id
1 'polypeptide(L)'
;MKKGISHILVIMALLFAAGCSKDAADNTESAQEPQPASLKVVGLTRATSGNTDWDDIHIYLTSSGTQVAEGKFGYASDTKEWSTHLKLKSGAGTFRLYGFMPDDPSLTASLQNVTTVDAQIKLENVNPLTTIDYCVVTGVRQVETASDHTSATRGMFSFDYYSYRQNYINLFLDHLMSRLVFNMKISPTYDAVRTIKVKKMTLKLADISSMSVTVTFSDNHGISAISYFPTGAAANSCIIENEAKTLTTSPAAICTGYMVPDNVFINKLELETEFEVYNKKGDKIAERTAVNKLTEPLAELQRGEERTLLLTIDPSYLYVLSDPDLDNPTITIDN
;
A
#
# COMPACT_ATOMS: atom_id res chain seq x y z
N MET A 1 4.49 59.41 -51.02
CA MET A 1 3.61 60.48 -50.44
C MET A 1 3.62 60.27 -48.94
N LYS A 2 4.31 61.13 -48.26
CA LYS A 2 3.89 62.09 -47.25
C LYS A 2 3.33 61.46 -45.98
N LYS A 3 4.11 61.57 -44.94
CA LYS A 3 4.13 62.49 -43.77
C LYS A 3 3.47 61.78 -42.58
N GLY A 4 3.95 61.80 -41.36
CA GLY A 4 4.94 62.60 -40.64
C GLY A 4 4.59 62.55 -39.16
N ILE A 5 5.59 62.48 -38.30
CA ILE A 5 5.81 63.36 -37.15
C ILE A 5 4.67 63.33 -36.08
N SER A 6 4.85 63.22 -34.78
CA SER A 6 5.80 63.87 -33.89
C SER A 6 5.65 63.41 -32.46
N HIS A 7 6.74 63.43 -31.76
CA HIS A 7 6.92 63.43 -30.27
C HIS A 7 5.89 64.22 -29.49
N ILE A 8 5.61 63.81 -28.24
CA ILE A 8 5.66 64.74 -27.09
C ILE A 8 5.96 63.90 -25.83
N LEU A 9 7.13 64.20 -25.29
CA LEU A 9 7.60 63.92 -23.94
C LEU A 9 7.02 64.95 -23.02
N VAL A 10 6.33 64.59 -21.93
CA VAL A 10 6.01 65.50 -20.84
C VAL A 10 6.49 64.85 -19.52
N ILE A 11 7.61 65.38 -19.07
CA ILE A 11 8.11 65.30 -17.69
C ILE A 11 7.30 66.32 -16.90
N MET A 12 6.72 65.88 -15.78
CA MET A 12 6.33 66.79 -14.73
C MET A 12 6.60 66.18 -13.35
N ALA A 13 7.59 66.72 -12.74
CA ALA A 13 8.01 66.47 -11.38
C ALA A 13 7.28 67.46 -10.43
N LEU A 14 7.31 67.12 -9.14
CA LEU A 14 7.03 67.93 -7.94
C LEU A 14 5.56 67.87 -7.46
N LEU A 15 5.25 67.64 -6.15
CA LEU A 15 5.78 68.26 -4.94
C LEU A 15 5.43 67.37 -3.72
N PHE A 16 6.32 67.44 -2.74
CA PHE A 16 6.16 66.98 -1.37
C PHE A 16 4.96 67.60 -0.64
N ALA A 17 4.19 66.77 0.04
CA ALA A 17 3.44 67.23 1.19
C ALA A 17 3.60 66.20 2.32
N ALA A 18 4.38 66.54 3.31
CA ALA A 18 4.45 65.87 4.56
C ALA A 18 3.11 66.00 5.30
N GLY A 19 2.42 64.88 5.50
CA GLY A 19 1.23 64.79 6.35
C GLY A 19 1.45 63.62 7.30
N CYS A 20 1.94 63.88 8.51
CA CYS A 20 1.81 62.94 9.61
C CYS A 20 0.32 62.81 9.98
N SER A 21 -0.28 61.67 9.65
CA SER A 21 -1.45 61.19 10.37
C SER A 21 -1.10 59.85 11.00
N LYS A 22 -1.08 59.84 12.34
CA LYS A 22 -1.18 58.63 13.12
C LYS A 22 -2.55 58.05 12.83
N ASP A 23 -2.60 56.98 12.03
CA ASP A 23 -3.78 56.15 11.97
C ASP A 23 -3.38 54.72 12.26
N ALA A 24 -4.16 54.17 13.15
CA ALA A 24 -4.33 52.80 13.57
C ALA A 24 -3.56 51.74 12.76
N ALA A 25 -2.70 50.99 13.45
CA ALA A 25 -2.17 49.74 12.96
C ALA A 25 -3.34 48.84 12.58
N ASP A 26 -3.65 48.82 11.30
CA ASP A 26 -4.44 47.75 10.68
C ASP A 26 -3.51 46.53 10.65
N ASN A 27 -3.56 45.73 11.72
CA ASN A 27 -2.97 44.39 11.75
C ASN A 27 -3.77 43.51 10.84
N THR A 28 -3.75 43.74 9.54
CA THR A 28 -3.95 42.70 8.54
C THR A 28 -2.70 41.83 8.63
N GLU A 29 -2.78 40.74 9.39
CA GLU A 29 -1.89 39.61 9.22
C GLU A 29 -1.92 39.28 7.72
N SER A 30 -0.87 39.68 7.01
CA SER A 30 -0.68 39.29 5.65
C SER A 30 -0.63 37.76 5.68
N ALA A 31 -1.66 37.12 5.17
CA ALA A 31 -1.73 35.68 5.10
C ALA A 31 -0.46 35.15 4.39
N GLN A 32 0.46 34.61 5.16
CA GLN A 32 1.74 34.15 4.66
C GLN A 32 1.46 33.09 3.60
N GLU A 33 1.98 33.29 2.40
CA GLU A 33 1.83 32.29 1.33
C GLU A 33 2.43 30.93 1.75
N PRO A 34 1.76 29.81 1.42
CA PRO A 34 2.26 28.49 1.77
C PRO A 34 3.64 28.25 1.18
N GLN A 35 4.63 27.95 2.03
CA GLN A 35 6.01 27.66 1.64
C GLN A 35 6.24 26.15 1.57
N PRO A 36 7.14 25.67 0.66
CA PRO A 36 7.54 24.25 0.64
C PRO A 36 8.03 23.80 2.01
N ALA A 37 7.51 22.69 2.49
CA ALA A 37 7.92 22.13 3.77
C ALA A 37 9.31 21.49 3.67
N SER A 38 10.21 21.82 4.57
CA SER A 38 11.54 21.21 4.68
C SER A 38 11.47 19.98 5.60
N LEU A 39 10.91 18.85 5.07
CA LEU A 39 10.68 17.62 5.80
C LEU A 39 11.15 16.42 4.95
N LYS A 40 11.97 15.55 5.52
CA LYS A 40 12.46 14.32 4.88
C LYS A 40 12.20 13.11 5.74
N VAL A 41 11.80 12.01 5.11
CA VAL A 41 11.78 10.69 5.74
C VAL A 41 13.13 10.04 5.52
N VAL A 42 13.78 9.68 6.62
CA VAL A 42 15.13 9.07 6.60
C VAL A 42 15.12 7.60 7.00
N GLY A 43 13.99 7.08 7.51
CA GLY A 43 13.83 5.67 7.83
C GLY A 43 12.36 5.25 7.75
N LEU A 44 12.15 4.02 7.25
CA LEU A 44 10.86 3.34 7.26
C LEU A 44 11.01 2.03 8.02
N THR A 45 10.13 1.81 9.00
CA THR A 45 10.03 0.53 9.71
C THR A 45 8.67 -0.07 9.44
N ARG A 46 8.65 -1.28 8.85
CA ARG A 46 7.44 -2.09 8.64
C ARG A 46 7.37 -3.21 9.67
N ALA A 47 6.17 -3.63 10.02
CA ALA A 47 5.96 -4.67 11.03
C ALA A 47 6.44 -6.06 10.60
N THR A 48 6.44 -6.36 9.29
CA THR A 48 6.96 -7.62 8.71
C THR A 48 7.71 -7.39 7.41
N SER A 49 8.65 -8.29 7.09
CA SER A 49 9.45 -8.23 5.87
C SER A 49 8.67 -8.78 4.67
N GLY A 50 8.84 -8.20 3.51
CA GLY A 50 8.38 -8.88 2.30
C GLY A 50 8.38 -8.13 1.01
N ASN A 51 8.21 -6.84 0.96
CA ASN A 51 8.32 -6.10 -0.29
C ASN A 51 9.40 -5.02 -0.18
N THR A 52 10.31 -5.00 -1.16
CA THR A 52 11.38 -4.01 -1.28
C THR A 52 11.01 -2.86 -2.20
N ASP A 53 9.80 -2.89 -2.76
CA ASP A 53 9.33 -1.82 -3.62
C ASP A 53 8.92 -0.63 -2.75
N TRP A 54 9.68 0.43 -2.88
CA TRP A 54 9.48 1.67 -2.18
C TRP A 54 8.65 2.59 -3.06
N ASP A 55 7.44 2.91 -2.60
CA ASP A 55 6.50 3.76 -3.30
C ASP A 55 6.37 5.12 -2.64
N ASP A 56 5.67 6.03 -3.30
CA ASP A 56 5.25 7.29 -2.73
C ASP A 56 4.30 7.04 -1.54
N ILE A 57 4.37 7.92 -0.54
CA ILE A 57 3.53 7.84 0.67
C ILE A 57 2.57 9.01 0.65
N HIS A 58 1.27 8.74 0.60
CA HIS A 58 0.24 9.76 0.78
C HIS A 58 0.18 10.20 2.24
N ILE A 59 0.14 11.50 2.48
CA ILE A 59 0.20 12.06 3.84
C ILE A 59 -0.80 13.17 4.09
N TYR A 60 -1.29 13.20 5.32
CA TYR A 60 -2.10 14.25 5.90
C TYR A 60 -1.36 14.83 7.10
N LEU A 61 -1.26 16.14 7.16
CA LEU A 61 -0.79 16.84 8.36
C LEU A 61 -1.96 17.49 9.07
N THR A 62 -1.98 17.35 10.39
CA THR A 62 -2.95 18.01 11.25
C THR A 62 -2.25 18.85 12.31
N SER A 63 -2.91 19.90 12.78
CA SER A 63 -2.49 20.73 13.91
C SER A 63 -3.71 21.16 14.69
N SER A 64 -3.65 21.04 16.01
CA SER A 64 -4.76 21.43 16.91
C SER A 64 -6.11 20.81 16.54
N GLY A 65 -6.11 19.56 16.09
CA GLY A 65 -7.34 18.82 15.71
C GLY A 65 -7.93 19.18 14.35
N THR A 66 -7.16 19.85 13.47
CA THR A 66 -7.61 20.24 12.14
C THR A 66 -6.59 19.82 11.10
N GLN A 67 -7.04 19.30 9.94
CA GLN A 67 -6.18 19.06 8.79
C GLN A 67 -5.66 20.38 8.24
N VAL A 68 -4.34 20.51 8.11
CA VAL A 68 -3.67 21.74 7.65
C VAL A 68 -2.96 21.57 6.32
N ALA A 69 -2.61 20.34 5.94
CA ALA A 69 -2.02 20.04 4.66
C ALA A 69 -2.29 18.59 4.24
N GLU A 70 -2.24 18.37 2.94
CA GLU A 70 -2.32 17.06 2.30
C GLU A 70 -1.35 17.03 1.12
N GLY A 71 -0.72 15.88 0.87
CA GLY A 71 0.20 15.67 -0.22
C GLY A 71 0.93 14.35 -0.09
N LYS A 72 2.19 14.31 -0.51
CA LYS A 72 2.96 13.07 -0.47
C LYS A 72 4.43 13.26 -0.12
N PHE A 73 5.04 12.17 0.33
CA PHE A 73 6.48 11.95 0.21
C PHE A 73 6.75 11.18 -1.06
N GLY A 74 7.48 11.81 -1.99
CA GLY A 74 7.94 11.16 -3.22
C GLY A 74 9.22 10.38 -2.97
N TYR A 75 9.25 9.13 -3.43
CA TYR A 75 10.44 8.28 -3.36
C TYR A 75 11.37 8.55 -4.54
N ALA A 76 12.64 8.77 -4.23
CA ALA A 76 13.71 8.88 -5.22
C ALA A 76 14.57 7.61 -5.21
N SER A 77 14.44 6.78 -6.24
CA SER A 77 15.12 5.47 -6.33
C SER A 77 16.63 5.53 -6.42
N ASP A 78 17.17 6.63 -6.94
CA ASP A 78 18.60 6.90 -7.08
C ASP A 78 19.26 7.21 -5.73
N THR A 79 18.61 7.98 -4.88
CA THR A 79 19.10 8.34 -3.53
C THR A 79 18.54 7.45 -2.43
N LYS A 80 17.48 6.70 -2.71
CA LYS A 80 16.70 5.89 -1.73
C LYS A 80 16.14 6.73 -0.58
N GLU A 81 15.73 7.95 -0.90
CA GLU A 81 15.18 8.90 0.05
C GLU A 81 13.75 9.28 -0.33
N TRP A 82 12.97 9.72 0.66
CA TRP A 82 11.67 10.35 0.46
C TRP A 82 11.75 11.84 0.78
N SER A 83 11.27 12.66 -0.14
CA SER A 83 11.13 14.10 0.05
C SER A 83 9.68 14.54 -0.02
N THR A 84 9.32 15.54 0.78
CA THR A 84 7.94 16.03 0.78
C THR A 84 7.68 17.02 -0.36
N HIS A 85 6.47 16.95 -0.91
CA HIS A 85 5.90 17.93 -1.84
C HIS A 85 4.84 18.82 -1.17
N LEU A 86 4.80 18.85 0.17
CA LEU A 86 3.87 19.68 0.93
C LEU A 86 4.25 21.15 0.94
N LYS A 87 3.21 22.01 1.07
CA LYS A 87 3.36 23.41 1.39
C LYS A 87 2.66 23.71 2.71
N LEU A 88 3.33 24.41 3.62
CA LEU A 88 2.79 24.81 4.92
C LEU A 88 2.60 26.32 4.99
N LYS A 89 1.50 26.75 5.59
CA LYS A 89 1.19 28.17 5.81
C LYS A 89 1.88 28.78 7.03
N SER A 90 2.29 27.92 7.99
CA SER A 90 2.91 28.39 9.25
C SER A 90 4.39 28.01 9.30
N GLY A 91 5.17 28.88 9.94
CA GLY A 91 6.63 28.76 9.97
C GLY A 91 7.20 27.71 10.95
N ALA A 92 6.49 27.35 11.99
CA ALA A 92 6.90 26.36 12.98
C ALA A 92 5.69 25.90 13.80
N GLY A 93 5.77 24.71 14.41
CA GLY A 93 4.71 24.19 15.27
C GLY A 93 4.76 22.68 15.42
N THR A 94 3.93 22.16 16.31
CA THR A 94 3.70 20.73 16.47
C THR A 94 2.63 20.27 15.51
N PHE A 95 2.99 19.32 14.65
CA PHE A 95 2.10 18.67 13.69
C PHE A 95 1.94 17.20 14.02
N ARG A 96 0.86 16.60 13.52
CA ARG A 96 0.64 15.18 13.52
C ARG A 96 0.58 14.70 12.07
N LEU A 97 1.18 13.57 11.80
CA LEU A 97 1.26 13.00 10.46
C LEU A 97 0.52 11.65 10.43
N TYR A 98 -0.43 11.56 9.53
CA TYR A 98 -1.13 10.33 9.16
C TYR A 98 -0.89 10.06 7.68
N GLY A 99 -0.98 8.81 7.25
CA GLY A 99 -0.75 8.50 5.85
C GLY A 99 -0.89 7.03 5.54
N PHE A 100 -0.76 6.72 4.25
CA PHE A 100 -0.77 5.36 3.72
C PHE A 100 0.18 5.23 2.54
N MET A 101 0.51 3.99 2.20
CA MET A 101 1.42 3.62 1.12
C MET A 101 0.93 2.33 0.45
N PRO A 102 1.03 2.22 -0.89
CA PRO A 102 1.46 3.25 -1.83
C PRO A 102 0.44 4.38 -2.01
N ASP A 103 0.88 5.53 -2.55
CA ASP A 103 0.00 6.61 -3.02
C ASP A 103 -0.64 6.18 -4.36
N ASP A 104 -1.62 5.28 -4.27
CA ASP A 104 -2.29 4.68 -5.41
C ASP A 104 -3.42 5.60 -5.92
N PRO A 105 -3.33 6.12 -7.15
CA PRO A 105 -4.32 7.04 -7.70
C PRO A 105 -5.70 6.37 -7.97
N SER A 106 -5.81 5.05 -7.91
CA SER A 106 -7.08 4.33 -8.01
C SER A 106 -7.91 4.40 -6.73
N LEU A 107 -7.28 4.71 -5.59
CA LEU A 107 -7.93 4.86 -4.30
C LEU A 107 -8.54 6.25 -4.15
N THR A 108 -9.67 6.31 -3.47
CA THR A 108 -10.19 7.57 -2.92
C THR A 108 -9.93 7.56 -1.41
N ALA A 109 -9.06 8.47 -0.97
CA ALA A 109 -8.66 8.55 0.42
C ALA A 109 -9.17 9.83 1.08
N SER A 110 -9.50 9.76 2.37
CA SER A 110 -9.89 10.94 3.16
C SER A 110 -9.49 10.79 4.62
N LEU A 111 -9.04 11.89 5.21
CA LEU A 111 -8.83 12.00 6.65
C LEU A 111 -10.13 12.48 7.30
N GLN A 112 -10.60 11.79 8.32
CA GLN A 112 -11.87 12.03 8.98
C GLN A 112 -11.72 12.01 10.51
N ASN A 113 -12.73 12.54 11.22
CA ASN A 113 -12.83 12.49 12.69
C ASN A 113 -11.54 12.94 13.41
N VAL A 114 -10.93 14.01 12.89
CA VAL A 114 -9.66 14.54 13.41
C VAL A 114 -9.89 15.22 14.75
N THR A 115 -9.12 14.80 15.74
CA THR A 115 -9.02 15.44 17.05
C THR A 115 -7.57 15.77 17.37
N THR A 116 -7.30 16.24 18.57
CA THR A 116 -5.92 16.49 19.03
C THR A 116 -5.12 15.22 19.29
N VAL A 117 -5.78 14.06 19.40
CA VAL A 117 -5.15 12.77 19.74
C VAL A 117 -5.52 11.62 18.78
N ASP A 118 -6.67 11.71 18.11
CA ASP A 118 -7.19 10.66 17.24
C ASP A 118 -7.48 11.19 15.83
N ALA A 119 -7.49 10.28 14.87
CA ALA A 119 -7.94 10.51 13.50
C ALA A 119 -8.38 9.20 12.85
N GLN A 120 -9.07 9.30 11.71
CA GLN A 120 -9.40 8.15 10.87
C GLN A 120 -8.95 8.41 9.44
N ILE A 121 -8.38 7.41 8.80
CA ILE A 121 -8.23 7.37 7.34
C ILE A 121 -9.28 6.42 6.79
N LYS A 122 -10.07 6.91 5.84
CA LYS A 122 -10.97 6.09 5.03
C LYS A 122 -10.37 5.95 3.63
N LEU A 123 -10.17 4.70 3.20
CA LEU A 123 -9.77 4.35 1.84
C LEU A 123 -10.96 3.70 1.15
N GLU A 124 -11.32 4.17 -0.04
CA GLU A 124 -12.39 3.62 -0.87
C GLU A 124 -11.82 3.03 -2.15
N ASN A 125 -12.55 2.12 -2.78
CA ASN A 125 -12.16 1.39 -3.98
C ASN A 125 -10.91 0.49 -3.79
N VAL A 126 -10.63 0.08 -2.56
CA VAL A 126 -9.54 -0.85 -2.29
C VAL A 126 -9.88 -2.22 -2.87
N ASN A 127 -8.94 -2.80 -3.63
CA ASN A 127 -9.10 -4.15 -4.13
C ASN A 127 -8.83 -5.16 -3.00
N PRO A 128 -9.79 -6.04 -2.64
CA PRO A 128 -9.60 -7.02 -1.56
C PRO A 128 -8.59 -8.12 -1.91
N LEU A 129 -8.26 -8.31 -3.18
CA LEU A 129 -7.23 -9.23 -3.69
C LEU A 129 -6.25 -8.45 -4.55
N THR A 130 -4.97 -8.47 -4.23
CA THR A 130 -3.98 -7.65 -4.92
C THR A 130 -2.58 -8.26 -4.84
N THR A 131 -1.68 -7.77 -5.67
CA THR A 131 -0.24 -7.97 -5.53
C THR A 131 0.45 -6.78 -4.84
N ILE A 132 -0.32 -5.77 -4.45
CA ILE A 132 0.15 -4.53 -3.80
C ILE A 132 0.03 -4.67 -2.29
N ASP A 133 1.08 -4.31 -1.56
CA ASP A 133 1.11 -4.30 -0.10
C ASP A 133 0.69 -2.92 0.44
N TYR A 134 -0.58 -2.77 0.79
CA TYR A 134 -1.07 -1.54 1.39
C TYR A 134 -0.69 -1.45 2.87
N CYS A 135 -0.07 -0.34 3.23
CA CYS A 135 0.33 -0.02 4.59
C CYS A 135 -0.21 1.33 5.03
N VAL A 136 -0.33 1.55 6.33
CA VAL A 136 -0.65 2.85 6.93
C VAL A 136 0.44 3.29 7.88
N VAL A 137 0.61 4.61 8.01
CA VAL A 137 1.52 5.20 9.01
C VAL A 137 0.90 5.00 10.39
N THR A 138 1.64 4.36 11.28
CA THR A 138 1.22 4.07 12.66
C THR A 138 1.98 4.87 13.70
N GLY A 139 2.93 5.67 13.29
CA GLY A 139 3.67 6.57 14.15
C GLY A 139 4.79 7.28 13.41
N VAL A 140 5.27 8.34 14.02
CA VAL A 140 6.35 9.19 13.54
C VAL A 140 7.38 9.33 14.66
N ARG A 141 8.63 9.35 14.32
CA ARG A 141 9.70 9.72 15.24
C ARG A 141 10.59 10.77 14.62
N GLN A 142 10.67 11.92 15.23
CA GLN A 142 11.60 12.97 14.86
C GLN A 142 13.03 12.55 15.23
N VAL A 143 13.96 12.84 14.33
CA VAL A 143 15.41 12.59 14.51
C VAL A 143 16.20 13.85 14.16
N GLU A 144 17.42 13.95 14.70
CA GLU A 144 18.23 15.17 14.57
C GLU A 144 18.99 15.23 13.24
N THR A 145 19.37 14.08 12.69
CA THR A 145 20.20 14.01 11.49
C THR A 145 19.67 12.98 10.50
N ALA A 146 20.05 13.11 9.23
CA ALA A 146 19.71 12.16 8.17
C ALA A 146 20.29 10.76 8.38
N SER A 147 21.34 10.61 9.18
CA SER A 147 21.99 9.32 9.46
C SER A 147 21.36 8.54 10.61
N ASP A 148 20.38 9.11 11.30
CA ASP A 148 19.74 8.47 12.46
C ASP A 148 18.55 7.58 12.01
N HIS A 149 18.88 6.49 11.30
CA HIS A 149 17.90 5.53 10.78
C HIS A 149 17.49 4.44 11.76
N THR A 150 18.14 4.35 12.93
CA THR A 150 18.19 3.12 13.74
C THR A 150 17.17 3.05 14.86
N SER A 151 16.23 3.98 14.94
CA SER A 151 15.27 3.97 16.03
C SER A 151 14.25 2.84 15.90
N ALA A 152 14.44 1.79 16.71
CA ALA A 152 13.54 0.64 16.79
C ALA A 152 12.23 0.93 17.55
N THR A 153 12.08 2.10 18.17
CA THR A 153 10.91 2.41 18.98
C THR A 153 9.98 3.34 18.25
N ARG A 154 8.75 2.87 18.04
CA ARG A 154 7.66 3.67 17.45
C ARG A 154 7.43 4.94 18.28
N GLY A 155 7.37 6.09 17.60
CA GLY A 155 6.92 7.35 18.18
C GLY A 155 5.40 7.47 18.18
N MET A 156 4.92 8.59 18.68
CA MET A 156 3.53 9.06 18.49
C MET A 156 3.36 9.56 17.06
N PHE A 157 2.18 10.09 16.73
CA PHE A 157 1.95 10.74 15.43
C PHE A 157 2.51 12.16 15.36
N SER A 158 2.84 12.76 16.49
CA SER A 158 3.29 14.16 16.59
C SER A 158 4.79 14.31 16.40
N PHE A 159 5.17 15.44 15.79
CA PHE A 159 6.54 15.91 15.66
C PHE A 159 6.57 17.45 15.65
N ASP A 160 7.70 18.04 16.04
CA ASP A 160 7.91 19.47 16.00
C ASP A 160 8.58 19.87 14.68
N TYR A 161 7.91 20.74 13.93
CA TYR A 161 8.40 21.27 12.66
C TYR A 161 9.05 22.64 12.85
N TYR A 162 10.22 22.82 12.28
CA TYR A 162 10.98 24.06 12.29
C TYR A 162 11.22 24.53 10.85
N SER A 163 10.71 25.71 10.50
CA SER A 163 10.84 26.25 9.13
C SER A 163 12.25 26.71 8.76
N TYR A 164 13.11 26.95 9.74
CA TYR A 164 14.47 27.47 9.55
C TYR A 164 15.54 26.37 9.37
N ARG A 165 15.14 25.07 9.46
CA ARG A 165 16.04 23.93 9.28
C ARG A 165 15.37 22.78 8.54
N GLN A 166 16.19 21.85 8.03
CA GLN A 166 15.69 20.57 7.56
C GLN A 166 15.18 19.75 8.74
N ASN A 167 13.97 19.22 8.63
CA ASN A 167 13.38 18.33 9.62
C ASN A 167 13.48 16.90 9.11
N TYR A 168 13.91 15.97 9.97
CA TYR A 168 14.05 14.55 9.64
C TYR A 168 13.12 13.72 10.51
N ILE A 169 12.47 12.75 9.90
CA ILE A 169 11.56 11.84 10.60
C ILE A 169 11.78 10.40 10.14
N ASN A 170 11.55 9.46 11.05
CA ASN A 170 11.31 8.07 10.75
C ASN A 170 9.82 7.78 10.79
N LEU A 171 9.31 7.01 9.83
CA LEU A 171 7.92 6.56 9.79
C LEU A 171 7.83 5.10 10.19
N PHE A 172 6.78 4.76 10.91
CA PHE A 172 6.42 3.40 11.24
C PHE A 172 5.17 3.03 10.46
N LEU A 173 5.27 1.97 9.70
CA LEU A 173 4.19 1.48 8.84
C LEU A 173 3.67 0.14 9.36
N ASP A 174 2.38 -0.10 9.17
CA ASP A 174 1.76 -1.37 9.46
C ASP A 174 0.88 -1.79 8.29
N HIS A 175 0.87 -3.10 7.99
CA HIS A 175 0.16 -3.64 6.84
C HIS A 175 -1.35 -3.60 7.06
N LEU A 176 -2.10 -3.33 6.00
CA LEU A 176 -3.58 -3.41 6.00
C LEU A 176 -4.07 -4.81 5.64
N MET A 177 -3.25 -5.57 4.93
CA MET A 177 -3.57 -6.90 4.42
C MET A 177 -2.65 -7.96 5.01
N SER A 178 -2.94 -9.22 4.70
CA SER A 178 -2.07 -10.36 4.98
C SER A 178 -1.45 -10.85 3.69
N ARG A 179 -0.21 -11.33 3.79
CA ARG A 179 0.55 -11.86 2.67
C ARG A 179 0.36 -13.37 2.58
N LEU A 180 -0.02 -13.85 1.40
CA LEU A 180 -0.10 -15.27 1.09
C LEU A 180 1.10 -15.67 0.24
N VAL A 181 1.81 -16.72 0.65
CA VAL A 181 2.92 -17.31 -0.09
C VAL A 181 2.50 -18.72 -0.54
N PHE A 182 2.54 -18.97 -1.83
CA PHE A 182 2.16 -20.24 -2.39
C PHE A 182 3.41 -21.04 -2.79
N ASN A 183 3.67 -22.10 -2.06
CA ASN A 183 4.68 -23.11 -2.40
C ASN A 183 4.00 -24.30 -3.06
N MET A 184 4.62 -24.86 -4.10
CA MET A 184 4.07 -26.03 -4.78
C MET A 184 5.12 -27.12 -4.95
N LYS A 185 4.65 -28.36 -4.97
CA LYS A 185 5.42 -29.55 -5.32
C LYS A 185 4.55 -30.56 -6.07
N ILE A 186 5.17 -31.52 -6.73
CA ILE A 186 4.52 -32.72 -7.24
C ILE A 186 4.90 -33.88 -6.31
N SER A 187 3.98 -34.82 -6.07
CA SER A 187 4.31 -36.01 -5.28
C SER A 187 5.34 -36.90 -6.00
N PRO A 188 6.23 -37.60 -5.27
CA PRO A 188 7.25 -38.44 -5.88
C PRO A 188 6.69 -39.53 -6.80
N THR A 189 5.56 -40.14 -6.44
CA THR A 189 4.88 -41.18 -7.25
C THR A 189 4.35 -40.63 -8.55
N TYR A 190 3.81 -39.40 -8.53
CA TYR A 190 3.29 -38.76 -9.73
C TYR A 190 4.42 -38.19 -10.59
N ASP A 191 5.48 -37.64 -9.98
CA ASP A 191 6.67 -37.19 -10.71
C ASP A 191 7.35 -38.35 -11.47
N ALA A 192 7.31 -39.57 -10.98
CA ALA A 192 7.88 -40.71 -11.68
C ALA A 192 7.28 -40.94 -13.08
N VAL A 193 6.02 -40.56 -13.31
CA VAL A 193 5.26 -40.84 -14.54
C VAL A 193 4.83 -39.60 -15.31
N ARG A 194 4.76 -38.42 -14.67
CA ARG A 194 4.31 -37.17 -15.29
C ARG A 194 5.24 -36.02 -14.94
N THR A 195 5.23 -35.01 -15.78
CA THR A 195 5.81 -33.70 -15.49
C THR A 195 4.69 -32.65 -15.50
N ILE A 196 4.63 -31.83 -14.48
CA ILE A 196 3.62 -30.78 -14.33
C ILE A 196 4.24 -29.39 -14.50
N LYS A 197 3.59 -28.56 -15.31
CA LYS A 197 3.91 -27.14 -15.43
C LYS A 197 2.70 -26.32 -15.01
N VAL A 198 2.84 -25.57 -13.93
CA VAL A 198 1.84 -24.55 -13.54
C VAL A 198 1.96 -23.40 -14.52
N LYS A 199 0.86 -23.01 -15.14
CA LYS A 199 0.81 -21.89 -16.10
C LYS A 199 0.34 -20.60 -15.49
N LYS A 200 -0.66 -20.71 -14.60
CA LYS A 200 -1.31 -19.54 -14.04
C LYS A 200 -1.95 -19.88 -12.70
N MET A 201 -1.86 -18.94 -11.78
CA MET A 201 -2.57 -18.99 -10.51
C MET A 201 -3.37 -17.69 -10.32
N THR A 202 -4.64 -17.84 -9.95
CA THR A 202 -5.56 -16.73 -9.80
C THR A 202 -6.31 -16.87 -8.48
N LEU A 203 -6.22 -15.85 -7.63
CA LEU A 203 -7.13 -15.70 -6.50
C LEU A 203 -8.47 -15.18 -7.00
N LYS A 204 -9.55 -15.79 -6.55
CA LYS A 204 -10.92 -15.45 -6.94
C LYS A 204 -11.77 -15.18 -5.70
N LEU A 205 -12.58 -14.13 -5.78
CA LEU A 205 -13.49 -13.75 -4.71
C LEU A 205 -14.88 -13.55 -5.32
N ALA A 206 -15.84 -14.37 -4.89
CA ALA A 206 -17.21 -14.28 -5.37
C ALA A 206 -17.92 -13.07 -4.73
N ASP A 207 -18.69 -12.32 -5.55
CA ASP A 207 -19.61 -11.28 -5.11
C ASP A 207 -18.99 -10.12 -4.30
N ILE A 208 -17.67 -9.90 -4.40
CA ILE A 208 -16.99 -8.77 -3.76
C ILE A 208 -15.90 -8.25 -4.69
N SER A 209 -16.13 -7.13 -5.35
CA SER A 209 -15.18 -6.54 -6.30
C SER A 209 -14.33 -5.43 -5.71
N SER A 210 -14.79 -4.77 -4.66
CA SER A 210 -14.09 -3.69 -3.98
C SER A 210 -14.49 -3.60 -2.51
N MET A 211 -13.72 -2.86 -1.74
CA MET A 211 -14.02 -2.60 -0.34
C MET A 211 -13.69 -1.16 0.05
N SER A 212 -14.27 -0.73 1.16
CA SER A 212 -13.86 0.45 1.91
C SER A 212 -13.13 -0.01 3.18
N VAL A 213 -11.98 0.61 3.47
CA VAL A 213 -11.19 0.36 4.68
C VAL A 213 -11.22 1.61 5.53
N THR A 214 -11.61 1.49 6.80
CA THR A 214 -11.53 2.58 7.76
C THR A 214 -10.53 2.21 8.85
N VAL A 215 -9.48 3.01 8.99
CA VAL A 215 -8.44 2.84 10.00
C VAL A 215 -8.56 3.96 11.02
N THR A 216 -8.74 3.62 12.28
CA THR A 216 -8.77 4.57 13.40
C THR A 216 -7.42 4.54 14.12
N PHE A 217 -6.85 5.71 14.31
CA PHE A 217 -5.55 5.90 14.95
C PHE A 217 -5.72 6.49 16.33
N SER A 218 -4.80 6.12 17.25
CA SER A 218 -4.63 6.77 18.54
C SER A 218 -3.16 6.80 18.92
N ASP A 219 -2.73 7.82 19.69
CA ASP A 219 -1.34 7.97 20.08
C ASP A 219 -0.76 6.75 20.79
N ASN A 220 -1.55 6.12 21.63
CA ASN A 220 -1.06 5.02 22.47
C ASN A 220 -0.88 3.70 21.71
N HIS A 221 -1.66 3.48 20.65
CA HIS A 221 -1.78 2.16 20.01
C HIS A 221 -1.37 2.14 18.53
N GLY A 222 -1.17 3.30 17.89
CA GLY A 222 -1.06 3.39 16.45
C GLY A 222 -2.42 3.14 15.81
N ILE A 223 -2.70 1.91 15.36
CA ILE A 223 -4.04 1.50 14.95
C ILE A 223 -4.83 1.07 16.18
N SER A 224 -5.91 1.77 16.49
CA SER A 224 -6.83 1.41 17.57
C SER A 224 -8.00 0.56 17.08
N ALA A 225 -8.41 0.75 15.83
CA ALA A 225 -9.43 -0.07 15.18
C ALA A 225 -9.24 -0.05 13.66
N ILE A 226 -9.67 -1.13 13.02
CA ILE A 226 -9.78 -1.22 11.57
C ILE A 226 -11.06 -1.97 11.21
N SER A 227 -11.70 -1.54 10.12
CA SER A 227 -12.87 -2.22 9.59
C SER A 227 -12.81 -2.28 8.07
N TYR A 228 -13.27 -3.41 7.52
CA TYR A 228 -13.31 -3.72 6.11
C TYR A 228 -14.75 -3.91 5.68
N PHE A 229 -15.22 -3.11 4.73
CA PHE A 229 -16.61 -3.16 4.26
C PHE A 229 -16.64 -3.47 2.75
N PRO A 230 -17.23 -4.59 2.33
CA PRO A 230 -17.49 -4.83 0.92
C PRO A 230 -18.33 -3.70 0.32
N THR A 231 -17.90 -3.16 -0.82
CA THR A 231 -18.60 -2.05 -1.51
C THR A 231 -19.05 -2.39 -2.92
N GLY A 232 -18.46 -3.41 -3.54
CA GLY A 232 -18.84 -3.92 -4.87
C GLY A 232 -19.40 -5.33 -4.79
N ALA A 233 -20.42 -5.64 -5.59
CA ALA A 233 -21.11 -6.93 -5.62
C ALA A 233 -20.73 -7.82 -6.82
N ALA A 234 -19.76 -7.42 -7.64
CA ALA A 234 -19.25 -8.25 -8.74
C ALA A 234 -18.17 -9.22 -8.24
N ALA A 235 -17.94 -10.28 -8.98
CA ALA A 235 -16.80 -11.15 -8.73
C ALA A 235 -15.47 -10.42 -8.97
N ASN A 236 -14.45 -10.76 -8.20
CA ASN A 236 -13.09 -10.23 -8.33
C ASN A 236 -12.10 -11.36 -8.59
N SER A 237 -11.02 -11.05 -9.28
CA SER A 237 -9.91 -11.97 -9.49
C SER A 237 -8.59 -11.23 -9.57
N CYS A 238 -7.57 -11.82 -8.95
CA CYS A 238 -6.20 -11.34 -9.00
C CYS A 238 -5.28 -12.45 -9.52
N ILE A 239 -4.65 -12.22 -10.66
CA ILE A 239 -3.62 -13.12 -11.18
C ILE A 239 -2.36 -12.89 -10.36
N ILE A 240 -1.92 -13.94 -9.67
CA ILE A 240 -0.73 -13.90 -8.81
C ILE A 240 0.46 -14.63 -9.42
N GLU A 241 0.24 -15.42 -10.49
CA GLU A 241 1.26 -16.05 -11.31
C GLU A 241 0.74 -16.25 -12.73
N ASN A 242 1.54 -15.94 -13.73
CA ASN A 242 1.22 -16.16 -15.15
C ASN A 242 2.41 -16.63 -15.98
N GLU A 243 3.49 -17.05 -15.32
CA GLU A 243 4.65 -17.65 -15.97
C GLU A 243 4.67 -19.16 -15.75
N ALA A 244 5.01 -19.92 -16.81
CA ALA A 244 5.04 -21.36 -16.72
C ALA A 244 6.19 -21.86 -15.83
N LYS A 245 5.87 -22.52 -14.73
CA LYS A 245 6.84 -23.10 -13.78
C LYS A 245 6.72 -24.62 -13.71
N THR A 246 7.82 -25.33 -13.97
CA THR A 246 7.88 -26.79 -13.83
C THR A 246 8.02 -27.15 -12.36
N LEU A 247 7.12 -28.01 -11.87
CA LEU A 247 7.16 -28.50 -10.50
C LEU A 247 8.18 -29.61 -10.32
N THR A 248 8.73 -29.67 -9.11
CA THR A 248 9.61 -30.76 -8.65
C THR A 248 9.04 -31.39 -7.38
N THR A 249 9.65 -32.47 -6.91
CA THR A 249 9.26 -33.12 -5.64
C THR A 249 9.64 -32.30 -4.41
N SER A 250 10.55 -31.33 -4.55
CA SER A 250 10.89 -30.38 -3.51
C SER A 250 9.97 -29.15 -3.60
N PRO A 251 9.40 -28.68 -2.49
CA PRO A 251 8.61 -27.47 -2.48
C PRO A 251 9.40 -26.26 -3.00
N ALA A 252 8.77 -25.47 -3.86
CA ALA A 252 9.34 -24.22 -4.36
C ALA A 252 8.29 -23.11 -4.27
N ALA A 253 8.72 -21.90 -3.91
CA ALA A 253 7.86 -20.72 -3.95
C ALA A 253 7.47 -20.41 -5.41
N ILE A 254 6.17 -20.36 -5.66
CA ILE A 254 5.62 -20.07 -6.99
C ILE A 254 5.27 -18.59 -7.08
N CYS A 255 4.47 -18.09 -6.16
CA CYS A 255 3.98 -16.73 -6.19
C CYS A 255 3.56 -16.21 -4.81
N THR A 256 3.26 -14.94 -4.75
CA THR A 256 2.70 -14.27 -3.58
C THR A 256 1.50 -13.41 -3.97
N GLY A 257 0.57 -13.22 -3.02
CA GLY A 257 -0.54 -12.30 -3.16
C GLY A 257 -0.89 -11.70 -1.80
N TYR A 258 -1.74 -10.69 -1.81
CA TYR A 258 -2.25 -10.06 -0.59
C TYR A 258 -3.77 -10.14 -0.56
N MET A 259 -4.31 -10.28 0.63
CA MET A 259 -5.74 -10.30 0.86
C MET A 259 -6.12 -9.67 2.19
N VAL A 260 -7.38 -9.29 2.29
CA VAL A 260 -7.97 -8.81 3.54
C VAL A 260 -8.19 -9.98 4.52
N PRO A 261 -7.67 -9.90 5.75
CA PRO A 261 -7.79 -10.95 6.76
C PRO A 261 -9.12 -10.84 7.52
N ASP A 262 -10.23 -10.98 6.82
CA ASP A 262 -11.58 -10.92 7.40
C ASP A 262 -12.41 -12.10 6.87
N ASN A 263 -13.20 -12.73 7.75
CA ASN A 263 -13.99 -13.92 7.45
C ASN A 263 -15.00 -13.71 6.31
N VAL A 264 -15.51 -12.49 6.13
CA VAL A 264 -16.42 -12.16 5.01
C VAL A 264 -15.73 -12.40 3.66
N PHE A 265 -14.43 -12.13 3.57
CA PHE A 265 -13.63 -12.35 2.36
C PHE A 265 -13.07 -13.77 2.31
N ILE A 266 -12.50 -14.27 3.40
CA ILE A 266 -11.88 -15.62 3.49
C ILE A 266 -12.88 -16.71 3.10
N ASN A 267 -14.14 -16.63 3.57
CA ASN A 267 -15.18 -17.62 3.29
C ASN A 267 -15.59 -17.71 1.82
N LYS A 268 -15.24 -16.73 1.00
CA LYS A 268 -15.55 -16.67 -0.43
C LYS A 268 -14.32 -16.82 -1.32
N LEU A 269 -13.14 -17.02 -0.72
CA LEU A 269 -11.88 -17.04 -1.43
C LEU A 269 -11.60 -18.42 -2.02
N GLU A 270 -11.25 -18.43 -3.31
CA GLU A 270 -10.81 -19.60 -4.06
C GLU A 270 -9.48 -19.33 -4.75
N LEU A 271 -8.67 -20.36 -4.86
CA LEU A 271 -7.48 -20.41 -5.69
C LEU A 271 -7.76 -21.24 -6.92
N GLU A 272 -7.69 -20.64 -8.09
CA GLU A 272 -7.71 -21.34 -9.38
C GLU A 272 -6.28 -21.51 -9.87
N THR A 273 -5.92 -22.76 -10.22
CA THR A 273 -4.61 -23.11 -10.75
C THR A 273 -4.77 -23.77 -12.11
N GLU A 274 -4.23 -23.18 -13.15
CA GLU A 274 -4.13 -23.74 -14.49
C GLU A 274 -2.76 -24.41 -14.67
N PHE A 275 -2.74 -25.65 -15.15
CA PHE A 275 -1.51 -26.40 -15.32
C PHE A 275 -1.56 -27.37 -16.51
N GLU A 276 -0.40 -27.71 -17.01
CA GLU A 276 -0.19 -28.66 -18.09
C GLU A 276 0.43 -29.95 -17.57
N VAL A 277 -0.06 -31.07 -18.09
CA VAL A 277 0.43 -32.43 -17.79
C VAL A 277 1.21 -32.96 -19.00
N TYR A 278 2.44 -33.38 -18.76
CA TYR A 278 3.32 -33.97 -19.78
C TYR A 278 3.70 -35.38 -19.41
N ASN A 279 3.93 -36.22 -20.42
CA ASN A 279 4.59 -37.51 -20.21
C ASN A 279 6.11 -37.30 -20.00
N LYS A 280 6.83 -38.38 -19.64
CA LYS A 280 8.30 -38.31 -19.45
C LYS A 280 9.09 -38.21 -20.77
N LYS A 281 8.43 -38.29 -21.93
CA LYS A 281 9.04 -37.99 -23.24
C LYS A 281 8.97 -36.52 -23.61
N GLY A 282 8.20 -35.73 -22.84
CA GLY A 282 8.00 -34.31 -23.08
C GLY A 282 6.78 -33.94 -23.92
N ASP A 283 5.93 -34.92 -24.24
CA ASP A 283 4.69 -34.66 -24.97
C ASP A 283 3.63 -34.16 -24.00
N LYS A 284 2.95 -33.07 -24.37
CA LYS A 284 1.80 -32.57 -23.63
C LYS A 284 0.62 -33.52 -23.79
N ILE A 285 0.11 -34.01 -22.65
CA ILE A 285 -1.02 -34.94 -22.60
C ILE A 285 -2.32 -34.19 -22.34
N ALA A 286 -2.30 -33.26 -21.39
CA ALA A 286 -3.50 -32.58 -20.94
C ALA A 286 -3.22 -31.16 -20.48
N GLU A 287 -4.28 -30.38 -20.44
CA GLU A 287 -4.36 -29.09 -19.80
C GLU A 287 -5.52 -29.13 -18.79
N ARG A 288 -5.31 -28.65 -17.58
CA ARG A 288 -6.24 -28.79 -16.46
C ARG A 288 -6.35 -27.50 -15.67
N THR A 289 -7.50 -27.34 -15.04
CA THR A 289 -7.76 -26.27 -14.08
C THR A 289 -8.28 -26.91 -12.79
N ALA A 290 -7.65 -26.58 -11.67
CA ALA A 290 -8.13 -26.94 -10.34
C ALA A 290 -8.59 -25.70 -9.59
N VAL A 291 -9.63 -25.85 -8.78
CA VAL A 291 -10.15 -24.79 -7.90
C VAL A 291 -10.16 -25.30 -6.47
N ASN A 292 -9.45 -24.60 -5.59
CA ASN A 292 -9.32 -24.92 -4.19
C ASN A 292 -9.95 -23.81 -3.34
N LYS A 293 -10.79 -24.17 -2.37
CA LYS A 293 -11.26 -23.23 -1.35
C LYS A 293 -10.16 -22.99 -0.34
N LEU A 294 -9.99 -21.73 0.06
CA LEU A 294 -8.96 -21.31 1.02
C LEU A 294 -9.51 -21.04 2.42
N THR A 295 -10.78 -21.30 2.68
CA THR A 295 -11.44 -21.01 3.97
C THR A 295 -10.72 -21.67 5.16
N GLU A 296 -10.47 -22.98 5.09
CA GLU A 296 -9.81 -23.71 6.19
C GLU A 296 -8.32 -23.38 6.32
N PRO A 297 -7.51 -23.36 5.24
CA PRO A 297 -6.10 -22.98 5.31
C PRO A 297 -5.85 -21.56 5.83
N LEU A 298 -6.82 -20.66 5.69
CA LEU A 298 -6.72 -19.26 6.10
C LEU A 298 -7.55 -18.93 7.34
N ALA A 299 -8.08 -19.94 8.03
CA ALA A 299 -8.75 -19.72 9.31
C ALA A 299 -7.83 -18.96 10.27
N GLU A 300 -8.39 -17.97 10.99
CA GLU A 300 -7.68 -17.15 11.97
C GLU A 300 -6.51 -16.31 11.41
N LEU A 301 -6.46 -16.10 10.08
CA LEU A 301 -5.47 -15.22 9.45
C LEU A 301 -5.55 -13.82 10.06
N GLN A 302 -4.41 -13.29 10.50
CA GLN A 302 -4.31 -11.98 11.13
C GLN A 302 -3.75 -10.94 10.17
N ARG A 303 -4.12 -9.68 10.38
CA ARG A 303 -3.57 -8.54 9.65
C ARG A 303 -2.05 -8.48 9.80
N GLY A 304 -1.35 -8.25 8.68
CA GLY A 304 0.11 -8.22 8.62
C GLY A 304 0.78 -9.58 8.75
N GLU A 305 0.02 -10.67 8.87
CA GLU A 305 0.56 -12.02 8.90
C GLU A 305 0.99 -12.47 7.51
N GLU A 306 2.10 -13.22 7.45
CA GLU A 306 2.46 -14.01 6.28
C GLU A 306 2.01 -15.46 6.49
N ARG A 307 1.16 -15.96 5.62
CA ARG A 307 0.73 -17.37 5.62
C ARG A 307 1.29 -18.08 4.40
N THR A 308 2.13 -19.08 4.65
CA THR A 308 2.64 -19.96 3.59
C THR A 308 1.75 -21.17 3.42
N LEU A 309 1.25 -21.40 2.20
CA LEU A 309 0.44 -22.52 1.81
C LEU A 309 1.27 -23.48 0.96
N LEU A 310 1.33 -24.76 1.34
CA LEU A 310 2.00 -25.80 0.56
C LEU A 310 0.95 -26.58 -0.25
N LEU A 311 1.03 -26.50 -1.56
CA LEU A 311 0.17 -27.21 -2.48
C LEU A 311 0.91 -28.41 -3.07
N THR A 312 0.32 -29.59 -2.94
CA THR A 312 0.86 -30.84 -3.50
C THR A 312 -0.04 -31.30 -4.64
N ILE A 313 0.55 -31.57 -5.80
CA ILE A 313 -0.16 -32.15 -6.93
C ILE A 313 0.04 -33.69 -6.93
N ASP A 314 -1.09 -34.39 -6.85
CA ASP A 314 -1.19 -35.84 -6.86
C ASP A 314 -2.13 -36.33 -7.97
N PRO A 315 -2.01 -37.61 -8.45
CA PRO A 315 -3.00 -38.16 -9.34
C PRO A 315 -4.36 -38.29 -8.60
N SER A 316 -5.44 -38.02 -9.31
CA SER A 316 -6.79 -38.32 -8.80
C SER A 316 -7.08 -39.79 -8.86
N TYR A 317 -8.03 -40.28 -8.04
CA TYR A 317 -8.51 -41.65 -8.07
C TYR A 317 -10.00 -41.65 -8.38
N LEU A 318 -10.40 -42.39 -9.42
CA LEU A 318 -11.80 -42.51 -9.82
C LEU A 318 -12.61 -43.35 -8.82
N TYR A 319 -11.95 -44.32 -8.15
CA TYR A 319 -12.56 -45.21 -7.14
C TYR A 319 -11.50 -45.56 -6.08
N VAL A 320 -11.96 -45.94 -4.87
CA VAL A 320 -11.11 -46.30 -3.72
C VAL A 320 -10.12 -47.46 -4.00
N LEU A 321 -10.39 -48.29 -4.99
CA LEU A 321 -9.57 -49.44 -5.37
C LEU A 321 -9.17 -49.45 -6.86
N SER A 322 -9.30 -48.33 -7.58
CA SER A 322 -8.94 -48.24 -9.00
C SER A 322 -7.53 -47.67 -9.19
N ASP A 323 -7.01 -47.88 -10.37
CA ASP A 323 -5.77 -47.24 -10.78
C ASP A 323 -5.93 -45.71 -10.78
N PRO A 324 -4.87 -44.98 -10.42
CA PRO A 324 -4.91 -43.49 -10.38
C PRO A 324 -5.16 -42.96 -11.79
N ASP A 325 -6.00 -41.91 -11.87
CA ASP A 325 -6.18 -41.15 -13.10
C ASP A 325 -4.98 -40.21 -13.28
N LEU A 326 -3.98 -40.71 -14.02
CA LEU A 326 -2.72 -39.97 -14.21
C LEU A 326 -2.87 -38.72 -15.09
N ASP A 327 -3.99 -38.58 -15.78
CA ASP A 327 -4.24 -37.44 -16.68
C ASP A 327 -5.16 -36.39 -16.08
N ASN A 328 -5.67 -36.63 -14.86
CA ASN A 328 -6.54 -35.72 -14.14
C ASN A 328 -6.10 -35.56 -12.64
N PRO A 329 -4.99 -34.87 -12.39
CA PRO A 329 -4.47 -34.73 -11.04
C PRO A 329 -5.34 -33.80 -10.16
N THR A 330 -5.21 -33.95 -8.86
CA THR A 330 -5.78 -33.08 -7.84
C THR A 330 -4.71 -32.23 -7.18
N ILE A 331 -5.12 -31.10 -6.62
CA ILE A 331 -4.27 -30.27 -5.76
C ILE A 331 -4.81 -30.36 -4.34
N THR A 332 -3.96 -30.73 -3.41
CA THR A 332 -4.24 -30.67 -1.97
C THR A 332 -3.45 -29.53 -1.34
N ILE A 333 -4.03 -28.94 -0.32
CA ILE A 333 -3.37 -27.91 0.49
C ILE A 333 -3.04 -28.56 1.82
N ASP A 334 -1.77 -28.65 2.13
CA ASP A 334 -1.28 -29.17 3.40
C ASP A 334 -1.37 -28.06 4.46
N ASN A 335 -2.00 -28.35 5.59
CA ASN A 335 -2.17 -27.45 6.73
C ASN A 335 -1.02 -27.57 7.72
#